data_85c17b60ac4ce45244e2176152ddd764
#
_entry.id   85c17b60ac4ce45244e2176152ddd764
#
_cell.length_a   1.000
_cell.length_b   1.000
_cell.length_c   1.000
_cell.angle_alpha   90.00
_cell.angle_beta   90.00
_cell.angle_gamma   90.00
#
_symmetry.space_group_name_H-M   'P 1'
#
loop_
_entity.id
_entity.type
_entity.pdbx_description
1 polymer ?
#
loop_
_entity_poly.entity_id
_entity_poly.type
_entity_poly.pdbx_seq_one_letter_code
_entity_poly.pdbx_strand_id
1 'polypeptide(L)'
;MTDVDVAKNLHQVLECLPDGVRLVAISKYHPAEYIQEAYDEGQRVFGESHEQELKVKVATLPNDIEWHFIGHLQTNKVKYIAPYISMIEAVDSLRLLREIDKQAARNNRVIDVLLELHIAQEATKYGLTIDQCRQLLEDGEWRKMPNVRIAGLMMMASNVDDEEQIRREMTIAADFFDEVKSKYFTDDD
;
A
#
# COMPACT_ATOMS: atom_id res chain seq x y z
N MET A 1 -23.26 14.09 -16.90
CA MET A 1 -22.24 13.62 -15.96
C MET A 1 -22.37 14.53 -14.76
N THR A 2 -22.71 14.01 -13.61
CA THR A 2 -22.71 14.79 -12.36
C THR A 2 -21.25 15.21 -12.13
N ASP A 3 -21.04 16.51 -12.08
CA ASP A 3 -19.75 17.12 -11.77
C ASP A 3 -19.33 16.62 -10.38
N VAL A 4 -18.29 15.79 -10.32
CA VAL A 4 -17.81 15.25 -9.04
C VAL A 4 -16.93 16.34 -8.43
N ASP A 5 -17.39 16.95 -7.36
CA ASP A 5 -16.66 17.94 -6.59
C ASP A 5 -15.61 17.22 -5.70
N VAL A 6 -14.42 17.03 -6.26
CA VAL A 6 -13.33 16.29 -5.60
C VAL A 6 -12.86 17.05 -4.36
N ALA A 7 -12.73 18.35 -4.42
CA ALA A 7 -12.28 19.20 -3.32
C ALA A 7 -13.20 19.06 -2.11
N LYS A 8 -14.51 19.22 -2.32
CA LYS A 8 -15.52 19.07 -1.26
C LYS A 8 -15.51 17.67 -0.65
N ASN A 9 -15.46 16.63 -1.49
CA ASN A 9 -15.45 15.25 -1.02
C ASN A 9 -14.17 14.93 -0.22
N LEU A 10 -13.02 15.44 -0.64
CA LEU A 10 -11.75 15.30 0.06
C LEU A 10 -11.83 15.93 1.46
N HIS A 11 -12.32 17.17 1.57
CA HIS A 11 -12.47 17.84 2.86
C HIS A 11 -13.39 17.05 3.81
N GLN A 12 -14.53 16.55 3.32
CA GLN A 12 -15.44 15.73 4.11
C GLN A 12 -14.76 14.47 4.66
N VAL A 13 -13.93 13.81 3.86
CA VAL A 13 -13.18 12.62 4.30
C VAL A 13 -12.16 13.01 5.36
N LEU A 14 -11.37 14.07 5.12
CA LEU A 14 -10.33 14.52 6.05
C LEU A 14 -10.90 14.92 7.41
N GLU A 15 -12.07 15.57 7.46
CA GLU A 15 -12.76 15.94 8.70
C GLU A 15 -13.21 14.72 9.53
N CYS A 16 -13.42 13.56 8.88
CA CYS A 16 -13.86 12.32 9.55
C CYS A 16 -12.68 11.44 10.00
N LEU A 17 -11.45 11.73 9.58
CA LEU A 17 -10.30 10.91 9.95
C LEU A 17 -9.88 11.15 11.39
N PRO A 18 -9.59 10.08 12.16
CA PRO A 18 -8.99 10.20 13.47
C PRO A 18 -7.58 10.82 13.40
N ASP A 19 -7.14 11.42 14.52
CA ASP A 19 -5.78 11.93 14.64
C ASP A 19 -4.74 10.83 14.37
N GLY A 20 -3.70 11.17 13.60
CA GLY A 20 -2.62 10.24 13.25
C GLY A 20 -2.93 9.29 12.08
N VAL A 21 -4.15 9.32 11.54
CA VAL A 21 -4.51 8.57 10.33
C VAL A 21 -4.16 9.37 9.08
N ARG A 22 -3.43 8.75 8.16
CA ARG A 22 -3.05 9.36 6.88
C ARG A 22 -3.94 8.82 5.76
N LEU A 23 -4.53 9.73 4.97
CA LEU A 23 -5.32 9.36 3.82
C LEU A 23 -4.42 8.98 2.63
N VAL A 24 -4.67 7.81 2.04
CA VAL A 24 -4.22 7.46 0.70
C VAL A 24 -5.42 7.59 -0.24
N ALA A 25 -5.43 8.61 -1.08
CA ALA A 25 -6.51 8.82 -2.03
C ALA A 25 -6.40 7.84 -3.20
N ILE A 26 -7.37 6.94 -3.34
CA ILE A 26 -7.36 5.94 -4.39
C ILE A 26 -7.75 6.59 -5.71
N SER A 27 -6.80 6.66 -6.64
CA SER A 27 -6.93 7.39 -7.91
C SER A 27 -7.00 6.50 -9.15
N LYS A 28 -6.95 5.17 -8.97
CA LYS A 28 -7.11 4.23 -10.09
C LYS A 28 -8.42 4.46 -10.84
N TYR A 29 -8.35 4.38 -12.17
CA TYR A 29 -9.48 4.62 -13.09
C TYR A 29 -10.00 6.07 -13.13
N HIS A 30 -9.41 6.99 -12.38
CA HIS A 30 -9.75 8.40 -12.42
C HIS A 30 -8.77 9.18 -13.29
N PRO A 31 -9.26 10.21 -14.02
CA PRO A 31 -8.42 11.06 -14.86
C PRO A 31 -7.47 11.92 -14.01
N ALA A 32 -6.38 12.40 -14.65
CA ALA A 32 -5.36 13.18 -13.96
C ALA A 32 -5.90 14.51 -13.38
N GLU A 33 -6.94 15.06 -13.99
CA GLU A 33 -7.60 16.29 -13.55
C GLU A 33 -8.17 16.16 -12.13
N TYR A 34 -8.74 15.01 -11.77
CA TYR A 34 -9.26 14.77 -10.41
C TYR A 34 -8.13 14.66 -9.38
N ILE A 35 -6.99 14.11 -9.79
CA ILE A 35 -5.82 14.03 -8.93
C ILE A 35 -5.23 15.44 -8.73
N GLN A 36 -5.17 16.24 -9.79
CA GLN A 36 -4.72 17.63 -9.71
C GLN A 36 -5.63 18.46 -8.78
N GLU A 37 -6.95 18.32 -8.89
CA GLU A 37 -7.91 19.00 -8.01
C GLU A 37 -7.66 18.62 -6.53
N ALA A 38 -7.52 17.32 -6.22
CA ALA A 38 -7.19 16.88 -4.86
C ALA A 38 -5.81 17.36 -4.40
N TYR A 39 -4.84 17.41 -5.29
CA TYR A 39 -3.49 17.91 -5.02
C TYR A 39 -3.51 19.40 -4.67
N ASP A 40 -4.27 20.21 -5.40
CA ASP A 40 -4.43 21.66 -5.17
C ASP A 40 -5.04 21.94 -3.78
N GLU A 41 -5.87 21.02 -3.28
CA GLU A 41 -6.44 21.02 -1.92
C GLU A 41 -5.50 20.42 -0.84
N GLY A 42 -4.26 20.10 -1.20
CA GLY A 42 -3.24 19.65 -0.25
C GLY A 42 -3.02 18.15 -0.16
N GLN A 43 -3.79 17.31 -0.87
CA GLN A 43 -3.53 15.86 -0.89
C GLN A 43 -2.21 15.56 -1.61
N ARG A 44 -1.40 14.68 -1.01
CA ARG A 44 -0.08 14.32 -1.56
C ARG A 44 0.09 12.83 -1.81
N VAL A 45 -0.69 11.98 -1.16
CA VAL A 45 -0.56 10.51 -1.23
C VAL A 45 -1.69 9.94 -2.06
N PHE A 46 -1.34 9.24 -3.14
CA PHE A 46 -2.31 8.65 -4.07
C PHE A 46 -2.00 7.19 -4.33
N GLY A 47 -3.07 6.37 -4.43
CA GLY A 47 -2.99 4.93 -4.63
C GLY A 47 -3.39 4.48 -6.03
N GLU A 48 -2.51 3.72 -6.68
CA GLU A 48 -2.70 3.15 -8.02
C GLU A 48 -2.56 1.63 -8.03
N SER A 49 -3.25 0.97 -8.97
CA SER A 49 -3.23 -0.51 -9.09
C SER A 49 -2.60 -1.00 -10.39
N HIS A 50 -2.37 -0.13 -11.36
CA HIS A 50 -1.90 -0.48 -12.70
C HIS A 50 -0.65 0.33 -13.06
N GLU A 51 0.45 -0.35 -13.35
CA GLU A 51 1.72 0.32 -13.64
C GLU A 51 1.68 1.21 -14.89
N GLN A 52 0.85 0.86 -15.87
CA GLN A 52 0.73 1.66 -17.10
C GLN A 52 0.00 2.97 -16.83
N GLU A 53 -1.09 2.92 -16.05
CA GLU A 53 -1.85 4.10 -15.64
C GLU A 53 -0.98 5.01 -14.77
N LEU A 54 -0.31 4.44 -13.78
CA LEU A 54 0.60 5.16 -12.89
C LEU A 54 1.71 5.86 -13.67
N LYS A 55 2.33 5.20 -14.66
CA LYS A 55 3.38 5.77 -15.49
C LYS A 55 2.94 7.04 -16.20
N VAL A 56 1.72 7.06 -16.74
CA VAL A 56 1.17 8.25 -17.42
C VAL A 56 0.95 9.38 -16.43
N LYS A 57 0.38 9.08 -15.27
CA LYS A 57 0.09 10.07 -14.21
C LYS A 57 1.37 10.71 -13.64
N VAL A 58 2.37 9.91 -13.37
CA VAL A 58 3.69 10.40 -12.92
C VAL A 58 4.33 11.35 -13.92
N ALA A 59 4.13 11.13 -15.21
CA ALA A 59 4.70 12.00 -16.25
C ALA A 59 3.98 13.34 -16.43
N THR A 60 2.75 13.49 -15.91
CA THR A 60 1.88 14.64 -16.17
C THR A 60 1.50 15.43 -14.91
N LEU A 61 1.67 14.85 -13.73
CA LEU A 61 1.28 15.43 -12.45
C LEU A 61 2.52 15.89 -11.65
N PRO A 62 2.34 16.68 -10.57
CA PRO A 62 3.44 17.18 -9.75
C PRO A 62 4.37 16.10 -9.22
N ASN A 63 5.68 16.41 -9.19
CA ASN A 63 6.72 15.43 -8.84
C ASN A 63 6.81 15.13 -7.33
N ASP A 64 6.16 15.90 -6.48
CA ASP A 64 6.11 15.73 -5.03
C ASP A 64 4.91 14.88 -4.58
N ILE A 65 4.17 14.29 -5.53
CA ILE A 65 3.17 13.28 -5.20
C ILE A 65 3.85 12.01 -4.71
N GLU A 66 3.40 11.54 -3.56
CA GLU A 66 3.79 10.24 -3.00
C GLU A 66 2.87 9.16 -3.57
N TRP A 67 3.41 8.39 -4.51
CA TRP A 67 2.66 7.32 -5.16
C TRP A 67 2.75 6.02 -4.38
N HIS A 68 1.60 5.46 -4.02
CA HIS A 68 1.47 4.12 -3.45
C HIS A 68 0.94 3.13 -4.48
N PHE A 69 1.56 1.97 -4.57
CA PHE A 69 1.05 0.88 -5.40
C PHE A 69 0.26 -0.09 -4.54
N ILE A 70 -1.06 -0.14 -4.77
CA ILE A 70 -2.03 -0.83 -3.90
C ILE A 70 -2.63 -2.09 -4.52
N GLY A 71 -2.31 -2.40 -5.78
CA GLY A 71 -2.81 -3.58 -6.48
C GLY A 71 -1.81 -4.74 -6.49
N HIS A 72 -2.28 -5.93 -6.87
CA HIS A 72 -1.39 -7.07 -7.04
C HIS A 72 -0.26 -6.76 -8.03
N LEU A 73 0.99 -6.91 -7.58
CA LEU A 73 2.17 -6.54 -8.34
C LEU A 73 2.94 -7.79 -8.81
N GLN A 74 2.93 -8.02 -10.11
CA GLN A 74 3.77 -9.06 -10.69
C GLN A 74 5.26 -8.66 -10.63
N THR A 75 6.14 -9.61 -10.33
CA THR A 75 7.60 -9.35 -10.20
C THR A 75 8.22 -8.69 -11.44
N ASN A 76 7.80 -9.06 -12.65
CA ASN A 76 8.30 -8.47 -13.90
C ASN A 76 7.87 -7.01 -14.10
N LYS A 77 6.91 -6.50 -13.31
CA LYS A 77 6.39 -5.12 -13.37
C LYS A 77 7.08 -4.18 -12.39
N VAL A 78 7.74 -4.69 -11.36
CA VAL A 78 8.43 -3.89 -10.33
C VAL A 78 9.39 -2.87 -10.96
N LYS A 79 10.16 -3.27 -11.97
CA LYS A 79 11.13 -2.40 -12.67
C LYS A 79 10.51 -1.12 -13.27
N TYR A 80 9.22 -1.12 -13.56
CA TYR A 80 8.55 0.03 -14.17
C TYR A 80 8.11 1.08 -13.14
N ILE A 81 7.92 0.68 -11.88
CA ILE A 81 7.46 1.58 -10.81
C ILE A 81 8.58 1.95 -9.84
N ALA A 82 9.60 1.10 -9.68
CA ALA A 82 10.71 1.32 -8.75
C ALA A 82 11.40 2.70 -8.86
N PRO A 83 11.50 3.35 -10.04
CA PRO A 83 12.12 4.66 -10.14
C PRO A 83 11.42 5.77 -9.35
N TYR A 84 10.11 5.66 -9.08
CA TYR A 84 9.32 6.77 -8.53
C TYR A 84 8.31 6.38 -7.45
N ILE A 85 8.03 5.08 -7.26
CA ILE A 85 7.07 4.66 -6.24
C ILE A 85 7.58 4.99 -4.83
N SER A 86 6.69 5.48 -3.95
CA SER A 86 7.02 5.75 -2.56
C SER A 86 6.78 4.55 -1.67
N MET A 87 5.67 3.83 -1.90
CA MET A 87 5.31 2.64 -1.13
C MET A 87 4.65 1.58 -2.02
N ILE A 88 4.93 0.31 -1.74
CA ILE A 88 4.22 -0.84 -2.33
C ILE A 88 3.48 -1.55 -1.21
N GLU A 89 2.13 -1.47 -1.24
CA GLU A 89 1.29 -1.98 -0.15
C GLU A 89 0.86 -3.44 -0.35
N ALA A 90 1.08 -4.02 -1.52
CA ALA A 90 0.60 -5.35 -1.91
C ALA A 90 1.73 -6.37 -2.01
N VAL A 91 2.58 -6.48 -0.99
CA VAL A 91 3.67 -7.48 -0.99
C VAL A 91 3.18 -8.78 -0.39
N ASP A 92 3.03 -9.80 -1.24
CA ASP A 92 2.45 -11.10 -0.94
C ASP A 92 3.45 -12.27 -0.92
N SER A 93 4.75 -12.00 -1.09
CA SER A 93 5.74 -13.07 -1.16
C SER A 93 7.17 -12.58 -0.98
N LEU A 94 8.03 -13.46 -0.45
CA LEU A 94 9.47 -13.22 -0.37
C LEU A 94 10.10 -13.01 -1.77
N ARG A 95 9.55 -13.68 -2.79
CA ARG A 95 9.99 -13.51 -4.18
C ARG A 95 9.76 -12.08 -4.67
N LEU A 96 8.60 -11.50 -4.39
CA LEU A 96 8.29 -10.12 -4.74
C LEU A 96 9.19 -9.15 -3.97
N LEU A 97 9.37 -9.39 -2.67
CA LEU A 97 10.24 -8.57 -1.82
C LEU A 97 11.68 -8.50 -2.35
N ARG A 98 12.25 -9.66 -2.75
CA ARG A 98 13.59 -9.72 -3.38
C ARG A 98 13.67 -8.93 -4.69
N GLU A 99 12.63 -8.98 -5.52
CA GLU A 99 12.62 -8.21 -6.78
C GLU A 99 12.50 -6.71 -6.51
N ILE A 100 11.72 -6.30 -5.48
CA ILE A 100 11.64 -4.90 -5.06
C ILE A 100 13.01 -4.41 -4.59
N ASP A 101 13.69 -5.13 -3.71
CA ASP A 101 15.04 -4.79 -3.24
C ASP A 101 16.02 -4.61 -4.40
N LYS A 102 16.04 -5.56 -5.31
CA LYS A 102 16.90 -5.53 -6.50
C LYS A 102 16.64 -4.32 -7.40
N GLN A 103 15.36 -3.98 -7.64
CA GLN A 103 15.00 -2.84 -8.49
C GLN A 103 15.20 -1.51 -7.77
N ALA A 104 14.95 -1.45 -6.47
CA ALA A 104 15.26 -0.29 -5.63
C ALA A 104 16.77 0.01 -5.63
N ALA A 105 17.61 -1.01 -5.44
CA ALA A 105 19.07 -0.89 -5.54
C ALA A 105 19.53 -0.31 -6.90
N ARG A 106 18.95 -0.77 -8.01
CA ARG A 106 19.26 -0.27 -9.36
C ARG A 106 18.93 1.20 -9.56
N ASN A 107 17.99 1.71 -8.77
CA ASN A 107 17.56 3.12 -8.80
C ASN A 107 18.14 3.94 -7.65
N ASN A 108 19.08 3.40 -6.85
CA ASN A 108 19.67 4.03 -5.67
C ASN A 108 18.59 4.52 -4.68
N ARG A 109 17.57 3.70 -4.43
CA ARG A 109 16.45 4.02 -3.54
C ARG A 109 16.26 2.96 -2.48
N VAL A 110 15.61 3.36 -1.41
CA VAL A 110 14.93 2.46 -0.46
C VAL A 110 13.43 2.62 -0.71
N ILE A 111 12.71 1.52 -0.83
CA ILE A 111 11.26 1.53 -1.07
C ILE A 111 10.57 0.95 0.16
N ASP A 112 9.58 1.68 0.67
CA ASP A 112 8.73 1.22 1.75
C ASP A 112 7.72 0.19 1.22
N VAL A 113 7.46 -0.83 2.04
CA VAL A 113 6.50 -1.88 1.68
C VAL A 113 5.59 -2.23 2.85
N LEU A 114 4.36 -2.62 2.53
CA LEU A 114 3.48 -3.31 3.46
C LEU A 114 3.34 -4.78 3.04
N LEU A 115 3.34 -5.69 4.01
CA LEU A 115 3.03 -7.09 3.76
C LEU A 115 1.51 -7.25 3.68
N GLU A 116 1.02 -7.72 2.53
CA GLU A 116 -0.41 -7.92 2.30
C GLU A 116 -0.88 -9.20 2.97
N LEU A 117 -1.86 -9.08 3.86
CA LEU A 117 -2.50 -10.20 4.55
C LEU A 117 -3.78 -10.62 3.85
N HIS A 118 -3.95 -11.92 3.68
CA HIS A 118 -5.19 -12.55 3.26
C HIS A 118 -5.97 -13.02 4.50
N ILE A 119 -6.87 -12.19 5.00
CA ILE A 119 -7.74 -12.48 6.15
C ILE A 119 -9.18 -12.74 5.69
N ALA A 120 -9.62 -12.05 4.63
CA ALA A 120 -10.95 -12.19 4.07
C ALA A 120 -11.24 -13.64 3.60
N GLN A 121 -12.51 -14.06 3.71
CA GLN A 121 -12.93 -15.43 3.35
C GLN A 121 -12.97 -15.71 1.84
N GLU A 122 -12.79 -14.69 1.01
CA GLU A 122 -12.85 -14.80 -0.44
C GLU A 122 -11.56 -15.43 -0.99
N ALA A 123 -11.66 -16.62 -1.55
CA ALA A 123 -10.53 -17.42 -2.10
C ALA A 123 -9.78 -16.72 -3.28
N THR A 124 -10.34 -15.65 -3.83
CA THR A 124 -9.78 -14.92 -4.98
C THR A 124 -8.87 -13.75 -4.59
N LYS A 125 -8.70 -13.45 -3.30
CA LYS A 125 -7.85 -12.36 -2.82
C LYS A 125 -6.40 -12.81 -2.74
N TYR A 126 -5.50 -11.89 -3.08
CA TYR A 126 -4.06 -12.03 -2.90
C TYR A 126 -3.68 -11.82 -1.44
N GLY A 127 -2.43 -12.06 -1.12
CA GLY A 127 -1.89 -11.84 0.21
C GLY A 127 -1.37 -13.11 0.88
N LEU A 128 -0.61 -12.92 1.93
CA LEU A 128 -0.08 -13.97 2.80
C LEU A 128 -1.12 -14.35 3.85
N THR A 129 -1.29 -15.61 4.14
CA THR A 129 -1.94 -15.99 5.40
C THR A 129 -1.08 -15.50 6.58
N ILE A 130 -1.68 -15.38 7.76
CA ILE A 130 -0.94 -15.02 8.99
C ILE A 130 0.26 -15.93 9.20
N ASP A 131 0.09 -17.25 9.01
CA ASP A 131 1.18 -18.22 9.18
C ASP A 131 2.27 -18.07 8.13
N GLN A 132 1.91 -17.79 6.88
CA GLN A 132 2.89 -17.50 5.82
C GLN A 132 3.66 -16.20 6.08
N CYS A 133 2.98 -15.16 6.56
CA CYS A 133 3.63 -13.90 6.92
C CYS A 133 4.57 -14.10 8.12
N ARG A 134 4.14 -14.82 9.14
CA ARG A 134 4.98 -15.18 10.29
C ARG A 134 6.22 -15.94 9.86
N GLN A 135 6.07 -16.96 9.02
CA GLN A 135 7.19 -17.75 8.49
C GLN A 135 8.18 -16.88 7.70
N LEU A 136 7.69 -15.98 6.83
CA LEU A 136 8.52 -15.05 6.07
C LEU A 136 9.37 -14.17 7.00
N LEU A 137 8.78 -13.68 8.09
CA LEU A 137 9.48 -12.84 9.05
C LEU A 137 10.47 -13.64 9.91
N GLU A 138 10.13 -14.86 10.31
CA GLU A 138 11.00 -15.77 11.08
C GLU A 138 12.23 -16.22 10.28
N ASP A 139 12.09 -16.50 8.99
CA ASP A 139 13.19 -16.89 8.11
C ASP A 139 14.28 -15.79 8.02
N GLY A 140 13.92 -14.56 8.32
CA GLY A 140 14.85 -13.43 8.43
C GLY A 140 15.56 -13.02 7.14
N GLU A 141 15.20 -13.59 5.99
CA GLU A 141 15.79 -13.25 4.69
C GLU A 141 15.60 -11.77 4.31
N TRP A 142 14.47 -11.18 4.73
CA TRP A 142 14.17 -9.76 4.49
C TRP A 142 15.20 -8.81 5.12
N ARG A 143 15.85 -9.20 6.24
CA ARG A 143 16.88 -8.39 6.90
C ARG A 143 18.15 -8.22 6.05
N LYS A 144 18.31 -9.03 5.00
CA LYS A 144 19.42 -8.96 4.05
C LYS A 144 19.12 -8.06 2.84
N MET A 145 17.97 -7.38 2.84
CA MET A 145 17.49 -6.55 1.75
C MET A 145 17.55 -5.06 2.13
N PRO A 146 18.70 -4.39 1.95
CA PRO A 146 18.92 -3.04 2.47
C PRO A 146 18.14 -1.95 1.72
N ASN A 147 17.56 -2.28 0.57
CA ASN A 147 16.84 -1.32 -0.26
C ASN A 147 15.31 -1.45 -0.13
N VAL A 148 14.85 -2.23 0.85
CA VAL A 148 13.44 -2.37 1.20
C VAL A 148 13.27 -2.11 2.69
N ARG A 149 12.24 -1.35 3.05
CA ARG A 149 11.82 -1.18 4.45
C ARG A 149 10.40 -1.71 4.61
N ILE A 150 10.22 -2.75 5.43
CA ILE A 150 8.89 -3.22 5.82
C ILE A 150 8.34 -2.22 6.83
N ALA A 151 7.35 -1.43 6.41
CA ALA A 151 6.76 -0.35 7.20
C ALA A 151 5.47 -0.76 7.91
N GLY A 152 4.93 -1.94 7.62
CA GLY A 152 3.71 -2.41 8.25
C GLY A 152 3.01 -3.54 7.50
N LEU A 153 1.73 -3.69 7.79
CA LEU A 153 0.84 -4.68 7.19
C LEU A 153 -0.27 -3.98 6.40
N MET A 154 -0.74 -4.62 5.35
CA MET A 154 -1.93 -4.20 4.60
C MET A 154 -2.96 -5.33 4.62
N MET A 155 -4.22 -4.99 4.73
CA MET A 155 -5.31 -5.94 4.56
C MET A 155 -6.56 -5.27 3.99
N MET A 156 -7.40 -6.07 3.37
CA MET A 156 -8.74 -5.67 3.00
C MET A 156 -9.73 -6.62 3.66
N ALA A 157 -10.70 -6.06 4.37
CA ALA A 157 -11.80 -6.86 4.91
C ALA A 157 -12.67 -7.45 3.79
N SER A 158 -13.48 -8.45 4.13
CA SER A 158 -14.48 -9.01 3.23
C SER A 158 -15.47 -7.94 2.78
N ASN A 159 -15.87 -8.01 1.52
CA ASN A 159 -16.87 -7.08 0.97
C ASN A 159 -18.30 -7.58 1.29
N VAL A 160 -18.70 -7.38 2.52
CA VAL A 160 -19.98 -7.83 3.09
C VAL A 160 -20.63 -6.71 3.89
N ASP A 161 -21.96 -6.78 4.08
CA ASP A 161 -22.71 -5.84 4.92
C ASP A 161 -22.68 -6.20 6.43
N ASP A 162 -21.97 -7.28 6.81
CA ASP A 162 -21.82 -7.73 8.20
C ASP A 162 -20.68 -6.95 8.89
N GLU A 163 -21.05 -5.89 9.61
CA GLU A 163 -20.08 -5.06 10.36
C GLU A 163 -19.33 -5.86 11.44
N GLU A 164 -19.95 -6.88 12.04
CA GLU A 164 -19.27 -7.70 13.04
C GLU A 164 -18.16 -8.55 12.40
N GLN A 165 -18.41 -9.08 11.20
CA GLN A 165 -17.39 -9.79 10.44
C GLN A 165 -16.23 -8.87 10.08
N ILE A 166 -16.53 -7.69 9.53
CA ILE A 166 -15.51 -6.68 9.18
C ILE A 166 -14.68 -6.34 10.42
N ARG A 167 -15.32 -6.09 11.56
CA ARG A 167 -14.63 -5.76 12.81
C ARG A 167 -13.73 -6.90 13.29
N ARG A 168 -14.20 -8.15 13.22
CA ARG A 168 -13.39 -9.33 13.57
C ARG A 168 -12.15 -9.44 12.70
N GLU A 169 -12.28 -9.27 11.39
CA GLU A 169 -11.18 -9.33 10.45
C GLU A 169 -10.14 -8.22 10.70
N MET A 170 -10.60 -6.99 10.96
CA MET A 170 -9.72 -5.87 11.33
C MET A 170 -9.01 -6.13 12.67
N THR A 171 -9.69 -6.70 13.66
CA THR A 171 -9.09 -7.04 14.95
C THR A 171 -7.99 -8.10 14.78
N ILE A 172 -8.22 -9.14 13.98
CA ILE A 172 -7.21 -10.15 13.68
C ILE A 172 -5.94 -9.51 13.09
N ALA A 173 -6.10 -8.55 12.16
CA ALA A 173 -4.96 -7.85 11.58
C ALA A 173 -4.24 -6.98 12.61
N ALA A 174 -4.97 -6.28 13.48
CA ALA A 174 -4.40 -5.44 14.52
C ALA A 174 -3.62 -6.27 15.56
N ASP A 175 -4.19 -7.38 16.03
CA ASP A 175 -3.53 -8.29 16.98
C ASP A 175 -2.23 -8.86 16.37
N PHE A 176 -2.28 -9.22 15.08
CA PHE A 176 -1.10 -9.72 14.38
C PHE A 176 -0.05 -8.62 14.15
N PHE A 177 -0.47 -7.39 13.90
CA PHE A 177 0.44 -6.24 13.81
C PHE A 177 1.20 -6.05 15.13
N ASP A 178 0.52 -6.11 16.27
CA ASP A 178 1.14 -5.97 17.59
C ASP A 178 2.11 -7.12 17.88
N GLU A 179 1.75 -8.37 17.51
CA GLU A 179 2.65 -9.53 17.58
C GLU A 179 3.93 -9.28 16.78
N VAL A 180 3.78 -8.91 15.50
CA VAL A 180 4.89 -8.70 14.58
C VAL A 180 5.79 -7.55 15.04
N LYS A 181 5.19 -6.42 15.40
CA LYS A 181 5.92 -5.24 15.89
C LYS A 181 6.77 -5.59 17.12
N SER A 182 6.17 -6.22 18.11
CA SER A 182 6.88 -6.58 19.34
C SER A 182 7.98 -7.61 19.17
N LYS A 183 7.85 -8.51 18.19
CA LYS A 183 8.79 -9.63 17.99
C LYS A 183 9.93 -9.31 17.02
N TYR A 184 9.67 -8.54 15.96
CA TYR A 184 10.62 -8.37 14.86
C TYR A 184 11.10 -6.95 14.64
N PHE A 185 10.41 -5.93 15.18
CA PHE A 185 10.66 -4.50 14.94
C PHE A 185 10.76 -3.70 16.24
N THR A 186 11.44 -4.26 17.25
CA THR A 186 11.58 -3.67 18.60
C THR A 186 12.44 -2.42 18.64
N ASP A 187 13.33 -2.24 17.66
CA ASP A 187 14.30 -1.14 17.60
C ASP A 187 13.92 -0.07 16.55
N ASP A 188 12.76 -0.25 15.90
CA ASP A 188 12.25 0.68 14.90
C ASP A 188 11.21 1.61 15.56
N ASP A 189 11.46 2.93 15.46
CA ASP A 189 10.49 3.97 15.82
C ASP A 189 9.38 4.15 14.78
#